data_841a054a42a674625029e42d47c6c77a
#
_entry.id   841a054a42a674625029e42d47c6c77a
#
_cell.length_a   1.000
_cell.length_b   1.000
_cell.length_c   1.000
_cell.angle_alpha   90.00
_cell.angle_beta   90.00
_cell.angle_gamma   90.00
#
_symmetry.space_group_name_H-M   'P 1'
#
loop_
_entity.id
_entity.type
_entity.pdbx_description
1 polymer ?
#
loop_
_entity_poly.entity_id
_entity_poly.type
_entity_poly.pdbx_seq_one_letter_code
_entity_poly.pdbx_strand_id
1 'polypeptide(L)'
;MQRLTVDEFHEAKKLPLIVVLDDVRSLHNVGSVFRSSDAFRVEAVYLCGITATPPHPEIHKTALGGEDSVDWRYFPTTTEAVAELQKEGVFVYSIEQVEGSTKLQNLSLDTDRRYAVVFGNEVKGVHQEVVDLADGCLEIPQFGTKHSLNVSVTAGIVIWEVAKQFIAGSNTEF
;
A
#
# COMPACT_ATOMS: atom_id res chain seq x y z
N MET A 1 -15.42 18.69 9.28
CA MET A 1 -15.30 17.90 8.05
C MET A 1 -16.23 16.69 8.16
N GLN A 2 -17.12 16.54 7.21
CA GLN A 2 -18.05 15.41 7.19
C GLN A 2 -17.37 14.17 6.62
N ARG A 3 -17.44 13.05 7.36
CA ARG A 3 -16.86 11.77 6.92
C ARG A 3 -17.86 11.02 6.05
N LEU A 4 -17.34 10.24 5.10
CA LEU A 4 -18.17 9.40 4.25
C LEU A 4 -18.73 8.21 5.06
N THR A 5 -19.92 7.76 4.69
CA THR A 5 -20.39 6.43 5.09
C THR A 5 -19.69 5.38 4.25
N VAL A 6 -19.80 4.08 4.64
CA VAL A 6 -19.22 2.99 3.86
C VAL A 6 -19.79 2.96 2.44
N ASP A 7 -21.10 3.14 2.28
CA ASP A 7 -21.74 3.18 0.96
C ASP A 7 -21.25 4.35 0.12
N GLU A 8 -21.15 5.54 0.71
CA GLU A 8 -20.59 6.71 0.05
C GLU A 8 -19.13 6.50 -0.34
N PHE A 9 -18.35 5.81 0.51
CA PHE A 9 -16.97 5.46 0.19
C PHE A 9 -16.88 4.57 -1.06
N HIS A 10 -17.75 3.54 -1.14
CA HIS A 10 -17.77 2.63 -2.29
C HIS A 10 -18.10 3.36 -3.60
N GLU A 11 -18.95 4.38 -3.54
CA GLU A 11 -19.32 5.19 -4.71
C GLU A 11 -18.30 6.29 -5.03
N ALA A 12 -17.48 6.68 -4.07
CA ALA A 12 -16.52 7.78 -4.23
C ALA A 12 -15.37 7.39 -5.17
N LYS A 13 -14.79 8.39 -5.82
CA LYS A 13 -13.58 8.24 -6.60
C LYS A 13 -12.42 7.82 -5.69
N LYS A 14 -11.64 6.84 -6.10
CA LYS A 14 -10.51 6.31 -5.31
C LYS A 14 -9.20 6.97 -5.73
N LEU A 15 -8.27 7.02 -4.79
CA LEU A 15 -6.86 7.27 -5.08
C LEU A 15 -6.37 6.09 -5.94
N PRO A 16 -5.77 6.33 -7.12
CA PRO A 16 -5.35 5.22 -8.00
C PRO A 16 -4.07 4.55 -7.50
N LEU A 17 -4.16 3.99 -6.32
CA LEU A 17 -3.08 3.29 -5.61
C LEU A 17 -3.60 1.97 -5.06
N ILE A 18 -2.88 0.89 -5.33
CA ILE A 18 -3.10 -0.42 -4.71
C ILE A 18 -1.96 -0.67 -3.72
N VAL A 19 -2.31 -1.04 -2.50
CA VAL A 19 -1.35 -1.42 -1.46
C VAL A 19 -1.25 -2.94 -1.44
N VAL A 20 -0.05 -3.47 -1.61
CA VAL A 20 0.21 -4.92 -1.64
C VAL A 20 1.01 -5.31 -0.40
N LEU A 21 0.52 -6.29 0.36
CA LEU A 21 1.19 -6.80 1.55
C LEU A 21 1.78 -8.19 1.26
N ASP A 22 3.11 -8.26 1.25
CA ASP A 22 3.89 -9.46 0.92
C ASP A 22 4.27 -10.21 2.20
N ASP A 23 3.52 -11.25 2.54
CA ASP A 23 3.75 -12.07 3.74
C ASP A 23 3.86 -11.25 5.02
N VAL A 24 2.96 -10.30 5.23
CA VAL A 24 2.89 -9.51 6.45
C VAL A 24 2.23 -10.35 7.54
N ARG A 25 2.96 -10.63 8.62
CA ARG A 25 2.52 -11.56 9.68
C ARG A 25 1.61 -10.91 10.71
N SER A 26 1.88 -9.67 11.07
CA SER A 26 1.16 -8.98 12.15
C SER A 26 -0.24 -8.58 11.72
N LEU A 27 -1.24 -9.13 12.40
CA LEU A 27 -2.65 -8.78 12.23
C LEU A 27 -2.91 -7.31 12.52
N HIS A 28 -2.23 -6.75 13.52
CA HIS A 28 -2.32 -5.33 13.86
C HIS A 28 -1.76 -4.43 12.75
N ASN A 29 -0.67 -4.85 12.11
CA ASN A 29 -0.13 -4.12 10.95
C ASN A 29 -1.10 -4.14 9.77
N VAL A 30 -1.71 -5.29 9.50
CA VAL A 30 -2.73 -5.41 8.44
C VAL A 30 -3.90 -4.45 8.72
N GLY A 31 -4.41 -4.45 9.93
CA GLY A 31 -5.49 -3.55 10.32
C GLY A 31 -5.12 -2.07 10.20
N SER A 32 -3.90 -1.71 10.64
CA SER A 32 -3.40 -0.34 10.52
C SER A 32 -3.26 0.11 9.07
N VAL A 33 -2.87 -0.79 8.18
CA VAL A 33 -2.81 -0.51 6.74
C VAL A 33 -4.21 -0.25 6.18
N PHE A 34 -5.20 -1.03 6.57
CA PHE A 34 -6.60 -0.77 6.17
C PHE A 34 -7.08 0.59 6.64
N ARG A 35 -6.75 0.97 7.88
CA ARG A 35 -7.14 2.28 8.43
C ARG A 35 -6.52 3.43 7.65
N SER A 36 -5.23 3.36 7.34
CA SER A 36 -4.54 4.37 6.54
C SER A 36 -5.07 4.41 5.11
N SER A 37 -5.36 3.24 4.54
CA SER A 37 -5.93 3.12 3.19
C SER A 37 -7.33 3.72 3.11
N ASP A 38 -8.15 3.53 4.15
CA ASP A 38 -9.46 4.18 4.27
C ASP A 38 -9.32 5.70 4.29
N ALA A 39 -8.39 6.22 5.10
CA ALA A 39 -8.20 7.67 5.27
C ALA A 39 -7.92 8.39 3.95
N PHE A 40 -7.24 7.74 3.02
CA PHE A 40 -6.84 8.33 1.74
C PHE A 40 -7.58 7.74 0.53
N ARG A 41 -8.64 6.99 0.77
CA ARG A 41 -9.44 6.33 -0.28
C ARG A 41 -8.59 5.54 -1.28
N VAL A 42 -7.64 4.75 -0.76
CA VAL A 42 -6.84 3.83 -1.57
C VAL A 42 -7.77 2.88 -2.35
N GLU A 43 -7.46 2.60 -3.59
CA GLU A 43 -8.31 1.81 -4.47
C GLU A 43 -8.53 0.38 -3.95
N ALA A 44 -7.49 -0.29 -3.49
CA ALA A 44 -7.58 -1.64 -2.93
C ALA A 44 -6.34 -2.01 -2.11
N VAL A 45 -6.51 -3.01 -1.23
CA VAL A 45 -5.42 -3.67 -0.52
C VAL A 45 -5.35 -5.13 -0.99
N TYR A 46 -4.19 -5.57 -1.47
CA TYR A 46 -3.95 -6.95 -1.88
C TYR A 46 -3.15 -7.67 -0.80
N LEU A 47 -3.74 -8.73 -0.28
CA LEU A 47 -3.21 -9.52 0.84
C LEU A 47 -2.61 -10.80 0.27
N CYS A 48 -1.30 -10.99 0.43
CA CYS A 48 -0.58 -12.06 -0.27
C CYS A 48 0.10 -13.04 0.68
N GLY A 49 0.09 -14.31 0.30
CA GLY A 49 0.77 -15.37 1.03
C GLY A 49 0.18 -15.61 2.41
N ILE A 50 1.02 -15.47 3.45
CA ILE A 50 0.59 -15.67 4.84
C ILE A 50 -0.18 -14.49 5.42
N THR A 51 -0.27 -13.37 4.71
CA THR A 51 -1.02 -12.20 5.16
C THR A 51 -2.48 -12.58 5.43
N ALA A 52 -2.94 -12.31 6.65
CA ALA A 52 -4.31 -12.65 7.05
C ALA A 52 -5.34 -11.76 6.34
N THR A 53 -6.54 -12.30 6.19
CA THR A 53 -7.65 -11.61 5.53
C THR A 53 -8.78 -11.30 6.51
N PRO A 54 -9.52 -10.19 6.30
CA PRO A 54 -10.77 -9.97 7.03
C PRO A 54 -11.81 -11.07 6.71
N PRO A 55 -12.78 -11.33 7.60
CA PRO A 55 -12.91 -10.72 8.91
C PRO A 55 -12.00 -11.38 9.95
N HIS A 56 -11.40 -10.59 10.81
CA HIS A 56 -10.59 -11.09 11.92
C HIS A 56 -10.60 -10.07 13.06
N PRO A 57 -10.87 -10.49 14.32
CA PRO A 57 -10.95 -9.56 15.46
C PRO A 57 -9.68 -8.74 15.68
N GLU A 58 -8.51 -9.36 15.47
CA GLU A 58 -7.22 -8.67 15.66
C GLU A 58 -6.92 -7.67 14.54
N ILE A 59 -7.42 -7.90 13.33
CA ILE A 59 -7.39 -6.92 12.25
C ILE A 59 -8.32 -5.75 12.59
N HIS A 60 -9.53 -6.06 13.03
CA HIS A 60 -10.54 -5.05 13.36
C HIS A 60 -10.07 -4.07 14.45
N LYS A 61 -9.31 -4.54 15.44
CA LYS A 61 -8.81 -3.69 16.53
C LYS A 61 -8.04 -2.45 16.06
N THR A 62 -7.34 -2.55 14.94
CA THR A 62 -6.56 -1.43 14.37
C THR A 62 -7.18 -0.86 13.11
N ALA A 63 -7.92 -1.66 12.35
CA ALA A 63 -8.61 -1.22 11.15
C ALA A 63 -9.82 -0.33 11.44
N LEU A 64 -10.53 -0.61 12.54
CA LEU A 64 -11.69 0.16 13.02
C LEU A 64 -12.78 0.37 11.97
N GLY A 65 -12.99 -0.63 11.11
CA GLY A 65 -13.98 -0.58 10.03
C GLY A 65 -13.39 -0.27 8.65
N GLY A 66 -12.12 0.11 8.57
CA GLY A 66 -11.45 0.33 7.27
C GLY A 66 -11.48 -0.91 6.37
N GLU A 67 -11.52 -2.10 6.97
CA GLU A 67 -11.65 -3.38 6.25
C GLU A 67 -13.00 -3.56 5.56
N ASP A 68 -14.01 -2.78 5.95
CA ASP A 68 -15.34 -2.82 5.32
C ASP A 68 -15.48 -1.76 4.21
N SER A 69 -14.70 -0.68 4.26
CA SER A 69 -14.76 0.39 3.28
C SER A 69 -13.79 0.16 2.12
N VAL A 70 -12.54 -0.23 2.40
CA VAL A 70 -11.52 -0.44 1.38
C VAL A 70 -11.68 -1.83 0.76
N ASP A 71 -11.75 -1.89 -0.57
CA ASP A 71 -11.76 -3.15 -1.30
C ASP A 71 -10.45 -3.91 -1.07
N TRP A 72 -10.54 -5.24 -0.98
CA TRP A 72 -9.36 -6.08 -0.83
C TRP A 72 -9.50 -7.39 -1.61
N ARG A 73 -8.36 -7.97 -1.96
CA ARG A 73 -8.27 -9.30 -2.59
C ARG A 73 -7.14 -10.07 -1.95
N TYR A 74 -7.28 -11.40 -1.95
CA TYR A 74 -6.23 -12.32 -1.52
C TYR A 74 -5.57 -12.99 -2.72
N PHE A 75 -4.24 -13.12 -2.66
CA PHE A 75 -3.43 -13.87 -3.64
C PHE A 75 -2.55 -14.88 -2.91
N PRO A 76 -2.49 -16.14 -3.38
CA PRO A 76 -1.61 -17.15 -2.77
C PRO A 76 -0.14 -16.73 -2.78
N THR A 77 0.29 -15.99 -3.79
CA THR A 77 1.66 -15.45 -3.90
C THR A 77 1.63 -13.99 -4.30
N THR A 78 2.63 -13.25 -3.84
CA THR A 78 2.76 -11.84 -4.19
C THR A 78 3.12 -11.66 -5.67
N THR A 79 3.89 -12.59 -6.24
CA THR A 79 4.24 -12.56 -7.66
C THR A 79 3.01 -12.62 -8.56
N GLU A 80 2.00 -13.41 -8.19
CA GLU A 80 0.72 -13.45 -8.91
C GLU A 80 0.01 -12.09 -8.86
N ALA A 81 -0.01 -11.46 -7.69
CA ALA A 81 -0.64 -10.14 -7.53
C ALA A 81 0.07 -9.09 -8.39
N VAL A 82 1.38 -9.06 -8.36
CA VAL A 82 2.18 -8.11 -9.15
C VAL A 82 1.99 -8.34 -10.64
N ALA A 83 2.01 -9.60 -11.09
CA ALA A 83 1.81 -9.93 -12.51
C ALA A 83 0.43 -9.47 -13.00
N GLU A 84 -0.61 -9.66 -12.21
CA GLU A 84 -1.96 -9.20 -12.56
C GLU A 84 -2.03 -7.68 -12.66
N LEU A 85 -1.44 -6.97 -11.70
CA LEU A 85 -1.39 -5.51 -11.71
C LEU A 85 -0.65 -4.98 -12.94
N GLN A 86 0.48 -5.56 -13.27
CA GLN A 86 1.27 -5.16 -14.44
C GLN A 86 0.51 -5.43 -15.74
N LYS A 87 -0.23 -6.51 -15.81
CA LYS A 87 -1.10 -6.83 -16.95
C LYS A 87 -2.18 -5.77 -17.15
N GLU A 88 -2.66 -5.17 -16.07
CA GLU A 88 -3.63 -4.07 -16.10
C GLU A 88 -3.00 -2.70 -16.35
N GLY A 89 -1.70 -2.63 -16.56
CA GLY A 89 -0.98 -1.38 -16.81
C GLY A 89 -0.60 -0.60 -15.54
N VAL A 90 -0.72 -1.21 -14.37
CA VAL A 90 -0.34 -0.60 -13.09
C VAL A 90 1.18 -0.62 -12.95
N PHE A 91 1.78 0.51 -12.61
CA PHE A 91 3.20 0.59 -12.31
C PHE A 91 3.45 0.18 -10.86
N VAL A 92 4.28 -0.85 -10.63
CA VAL A 92 4.48 -1.45 -9.32
C VAL A 92 5.83 -1.07 -8.75
N TYR A 93 5.82 -0.46 -7.55
CA TYR A 93 7.01 -0.20 -6.76
C TYR A 93 7.11 -1.19 -5.60
N SER A 94 8.29 -1.76 -5.38
CA SER A 94 8.64 -2.42 -4.13
C SER A 94 9.22 -1.41 -3.16
N ILE A 95 8.82 -1.47 -1.91
CA ILE A 95 9.37 -0.61 -0.86
C ILE A 95 10.54 -1.36 -0.23
N GLU A 96 11.74 -1.04 -0.70
CA GLU A 96 12.96 -1.76 -0.29
C GLU A 96 14.20 -0.89 -0.50
N GLN A 97 15.21 -1.11 0.34
CA GLN A 97 16.52 -0.45 0.23
C GLN A 97 17.43 -1.28 -0.69
N VAL A 98 17.46 -0.94 -1.96
CA VAL A 98 18.30 -1.62 -2.95
C VAL A 98 19.05 -0.59 -3.79
N GLU A 99 20.15 -1.03 -4.41
CA GLU A 99 20.89 -0.19 -5.35
C GLU A 99 19.98 0.24 -6.50
N GLY A 100 20.02 1.51 -6.84
CA GLY A 100 19.18 2.07 -7.89
C GLY A 100 17.77 2.44 -7.46
N SER A 101 17.43 2.31 -6.18
CA SER A 101 16.13 2.72 -5.69
C SER A 101 15.91 4.24 -5.83
N THR A 102 14.65 4.63 -6.06
CA THR A 102 14.24 6.03 -5.97
C THR A 102 13.98 6.38 -4.51
N LYS A 103 14.63 7.44 -4.02
CA LYS A 103 14.33 7.96 -2.68
C LYS A 103 12.94 8.58 -2.68
N LEU A 104 12.17 8.35 -1.64
CA LEU A 104 10.77 8.79 -1.58
C LEU A 104 10.61 10.30 -1.79
N GLN A 105 11.53 11.11 -1.27
CA GLN A 105 11.48 12.57 -1.46
C GLN A 105 11.71 13.00 -2.92
N ASN A 106 12.23 12.12 -3.76
CA ASN A 106 12.47 12.38 -5.18
C ASN A 106 11.41 11.74 -6.08
N LEU A 107 10.40 11.09 -5.50
CA LEU A 107 9.33 10.47 -6.25
C LEU A 107 8.50 11.52 -6.99
N SER A 108 8.31 11.32 -8.30
CA SER A 108 7.43 12.13 -9.12
C SER A 108 6.49 11.21 -9.88
N LEU A 109 5.20 11.31 -9.61
CA LEU A 109 4.17 10.44 -10.19
C LEU A 109 3.45 11.12 -11.34
N ASP A 110 3.07 10.32 -12.32
CA ASP A 110 2.13 10.71 -13.37
C ASP A 110 0.71 10.51 -12.85
N THR A 111 -0.04 11.59 -12.70
CA THR A 111 -1.40 11.55 -12.15
C THR A 111 -2.44 10.94 -13.09
N ASP A 112 -2.06 10.62 -14.33
CA ASP A 112 -2.90 9.88 -15.28
C ASP A 112 -2.67 8.36 -15.17
N ARG A 113 -1.82 7.90 -14.26
CA ARG A 113 -1.41 6.51 -14.13
C ARG A 113 -1.85 5.90 -12.79
N ARG A 114 -2.08 4.58 -12.79
CA ARG A 114 -2.32 3.80 -11.57
C ARG A 114 -1.01 3.22 -11.06
N TYR A 115 -0.86 3.20 -9.74
CA TYR A 115 0.34 2.71 -9.07
C TYR A 115 0.01 1.64 -8.03
N ALA A 116 0.96 0.77 -7.77
CA ALA A 116 0.92 -0.15 -6.65
C ALA A 116 2.22 -0.05 -5.86
N VAL A 117 2.13 -0.25 -4.55
CA VAL A 117 3.29 -0.28 -3.65
C VAL A 117 3.26 -1.58 -2.86
N VAL A 118 4.38 -2.29 -2.84
CA VAL A 118 4.52 -3.58 -2.14
C VAL A 118 5.32 -3.36 -0.87
N PHE A 119 4.69 -3.71 0.26
CA PHE A 119 5.34 -3.71 1.59
C PHE A 119 5.63 -5.15 1.99
N GLY A 120 6.81 -5.37 2.56
CA GLY A 120 7.29 -6.69 2.88
C GLY A 120 7.07 -7.14 4.30
N ASN A 121 7.46 -8.38 4.54
CA ASN A 121 7.46 -9.02 5.85
C ASN A 121 8.28 -8.21 6.86
N GLU A 122 7.85 -8.20 8.12
CA GLU A 122 8.44 -7.41 9.20
C GLU A 122 9.90 -7.76 9.48
N VAL A 123 10.31 -8.98 9.15
CA VAL A 123 11.68 -9.47 9.37
C VAL A 123 12.46 -9.56 8.06
N LYS A 124 11.84 -10.14 7.02
CA LYS A 124 12.52 -10.50 5.76
C LYS A 124 12.43 -9.42 4.68
N GLY A 125 11.53 -8.43 4.86
CA GLY A 125 11.25 -7.44 3.82
C GLY A 125 10.47 -8.04 2.65
N VAL A 126 10.55 -7.40 1.50
CA VAL A 126 9.91 -7.86 0.26
C VAL A 126 10.73 -9.03 -0.31
N HIS A 127 10.07 -10.11 -0.74
CA HIS A 127 10.75 -11.23 -1.38
C HIS A 127 11.56 -10.76 -2.59
N GLN A 128 12.74 -11.32 -2.77
CA GLN A 128 13.63 -10.92 -3.86
C GLN A 128 13.00 -11.09 -5.24
N GLU A 129 12.25 -12.15 -5.44
CA GLU A 129 11.52 -12.40 -6.70
C GLU A 129 10.49 -11.30 -7.01
N VAL A 130 9.89 -10.72 -5.97
CA VAL A 130 8.93 -9.59 -6.10
C VAL A 130 9.70 -8.32 -6.44
N VAL A 131 10.82 -8.07 -5.80
CA VAL A 131 11.71 -6.93 -6.10
C VAL A 131 12.15 -7.00 -7.56
N ASP A 132 12.55 -8.18 -8.01
CA ASP A 132 13.03 -8.40 -9.40
C ASP A 132 11.90 -8.17 -10.42
N LEU A 133 10.67 -8.52 -10.09
CA LEU A 133 9.50 -8.38 -10.96
C LEU A 133 8.95 -6.95 -10.98
N ALA A 134 9.12 -6.18 -9.91
CA ALA A 134 8.59 -4.83 -9.78
C ALA A 134 9.20 -3.89 -10.82
N ASP A 135 8.45 -2.85 -11.18
CA ASP A 135 8.88 -1.84 -12.15
C ASP A 135 9.91 -0.87 -11.57
N GLY A 136 9.90 -0.70 -10.26
CA GLY A 136 10.87 0.13 -9.56
C GLY A 136 10.88 -0.15 -8.06
N CYS A 137 11.83 0.47 -7.37
CA CYS A 137 11.93 0.40 -5.91
C CYS A 137 11.91 1.79 -5.32
N LEU A 138 11.20 1.95 -4.20
CA LEU A 138 11.16 3.18 -3.42
C LEU A 138 11.84 2.93 -2.08
N GLU A 139 12.61 3.89 -1.64
CA GLU A 139 13.31 3.85 -0.37
C GLU A 139 12.99 5.08 0.46
N ILE A 140 12.65 4.86 1.73
CA ILE A 140 12.56 5.94 2.72
C ILE A 140 13.93 6.10 3.35
N PRO A 141 14.63 7.23 3.18
CA PRO A 141 15.92 7.44 3.84
C PRO A 141 15.75 7.42 5.36
N GLN A 142 16.59 6.67 6.04
CA GLN A 142 16.57 6.51 7.49
C GLN A 142 17.94 6.86 8.06
N PHE A 143 17.97 7.60 9.15
CA PHE A 143 19.19 8.18 9.71
C PHE A 143 19.44 7.76 11.15
N GLY A 144 18.69 6.79 11.63
CA GLY A 144 18.79 6.28 12.99
C GLY A 144 19.67 5.04 13.10
N THR A 145 19.48 4.31 14.19
CA THR A 145 20.27 3.11 14.50
C THR A 145 19.60 1.81 14.05
N LYS A 146 18.31 1.83 13.72
CA LYS A 146 17.56 0.65 13.29
C LYS A 146 17.62 0.51 11.78
N HIS A 147 17.47 -0.72 11.28
CA HIS A 147 17.56 -1.03 9.85
C HIS A 147 16.24 -0.84 9.10
N SER A 148 15.13 -0.83 9.84
CA SER A 148 13.80 -0.72 9.21
C SER A 148 12.80 -0.04 10.15
N LEU A 149 11.77 0.55 9.53
CA LEU A 149 10.59 1.08 10.21
C LEU A 149 9.54 -0.05 10.35
N ASN A 150 8.61 0.13 11.28
CA ASN A 150 7.40 -0.70 11.34
C ASN A 150 6.67 -0.61 9.99
N VAL A 151 6.16 -1.75 9.50
CA VAL A 151 5.56 -1.81 8.16
C VAL A 151 4.32 -0.92 8.02
N SER A 152 3.51 -0.80 9.07
CA SER A 152 2.31 0.06 9.02
C SER A 152 2.67 1.54 9.02
N VAL A 153 3.76 1.91 9.70
CA VAL A 153 4.29 3.29 9.66
C VAL A 153 4.84 3.59 8.27
N THR A 154 5.62 2.69 7.71
CA THR A 154 6.12 2.81 6.34
C THR A 154 4.98 2.98 5.34
N ALA A 155 3.93 2.17 5.48
CA ALA A 155 2.74 2.26 4.62
C ALA A 155 2.08 3.64 4.73
N GLY A 156 1.91 4.16 5.92
CA GLY A 156 1.33 5.50 6.14
C GLY A 156 2.15 6.60 5.46
N ILE A 157 3.48 6.55 5.59
CA ILE A 157 4.38 7.53 4.97
C ILE A 157 4.27 7.48 3.44
N VAL A 158 4.31 6.28 2.85
CA VAL A 158 4.25 6.10 1.39
C VAL A 158 2.88 6.48 0.84
N ILE A 159 1.81 6.04 1.49
CA ILE A 159 0.44 6.37 1.07
C ILE A 159 0.23 7.88 1.08
N TRP A 160 0.70 8.57 2.11
CA TRP A 160 0.60 10.04 2.17
C TRP A 160 1.36 10.69 1.02
N GLU A 161 2.58 10.27 0.74
CA GLU A 161 3.37 10.86 -0.36
C GLU A 161 2.67 10.70 -1.70
N VAL A 162 2.10 9.53 -1.98
CA VAL A 162 1.32 9.28 -3.19
C VAL A 162 0.06 10.16 -3.21
N ALA A 163 -0.72 10.13 -2.13
CA ALA A 163 -1.95 10.92 -2.03
C ALA A 163 -1.67 12.42 -2.21
N LYS A 164 -0.61 12.92 -1.58
CA LYS A 164 -0.19 14.32 -1.69
C LYS A 164 0.04 14.74 -3.14
N GLN A 165 0.70 13.90 -3.93
CA GLN A 165 0.97 14.20 -5.33
C GLN A 165 -0.30 14.22 -6.18
N PHE A 166 -1.24 13.29 -5.94
CA PHE A 166 -2.52 13.28 -6.63
C PHE A 166 -3.40 14.48 -6.24
N ILE A 167 -3.40 14.87 -4.98
CA ILE A 167 -4.14 16.06 -4.50
C ILE A 167 -3.56 17.32 -5.12
N ALA A 168 -2.23 17.46 -5.15
CA ALA A 168 -1.55 18.62 -5.72
C ALA A 168 -1.71 18.71 -7.25
N GLY A 169 -1.80 17.58 -7.94
CA GLY A 169 -1.97 17.50 -9.38
C GLY A 169 -3.41 17.72 -9.86
N SER A 170 -4.36 17.78 -8.94
CA SER A 170 -5.76 18.08 -9.24
C SER A 170 -6.25 19.16 -8.27
N ASN A 171 -7.12 20.06 -8.73
CA ASN A 171 -7.72 21.06 -7.85
C ASN A 171 -8.88 20.48 -7.02
N THR A 172 -9.06 19.17 -7.04
CA THR A 172 -10.14 18.46 -6.38
C THR A 172 -9.60 17.19 -5.73
N GLU A 173 -10.44 16.53 -4.95
CA GLU A 173 -10.16 15.18 -4.44
C GLU A 173 -10.00 14.22 -5.64
N PHE A 174 -8.83 13.71 -5.82
CA PHE A 174 -8.41 12.74 -6.86
C PHE A 174 -9.17 12.83 -8.19
#